data_2005fea38a214ef8d53626508df5661a
#
_entry.id   2005fea38a214ef8d53626508df5661a
#
_cell.length_a   1.000
_cell.length_b   1.000
_cell.length_c   1.000
_cell.angle_alpha   90.00
_cell.angle_beta   90.00
_cell.angle_gamma   90.00
#
_symmetry.space_group_name_H-M   'P 1'
#
loop_
_entity.id
_entity.type
_entity.pdbx_description
1 polymer ?
#
loop_
_entity_poly.entity_id
_entity_poly.type
_entity_poly.pdbx_seq_one_letter_code
_entity_poly.pdbx_strand_id
1 'polypeptide(L)'
;MASMIEFVLTGDQEAAKNVVLDATARQGFAATARDAWNFDLERGSNGLSIAFGALAGKKFYLKFQLGFSVDGEGRLVARLSRDTAGSALRGGAIGASRAATTFQQVADAIGAATTRAEIFAGNRTIG
;
A
#
# COMPACT_ATOMS: atom_id res chain seq x y z
N MET A 1 1.26 -6.15 15.82
CA MET A 1 0.54 -5.55 14.71
C MET A 1 1.45 -5.49 13.50
N ALA A 2 0.91 -5.82 12.33
CA ALA A 2 1.73 -5.91 11.14
C ALA A 2 2.23 -4.55 10.68
N SER A 3 3.50 -4.46 10.35
CA SER A 3 4.08 -3.25 9.76
C SER A 3 4.51 -3.50 8.32
N MET A 4 4.50 -4.73 7.87
CA MET A 4 4.92 -5.09 6.52
C MET A 4 4.24 -6.37 6.08
N ILE A 5 3.78 -6.41 4.84
CA ILE A 5 3.21 -7.61 4.25
C ILE A 5 3.84 -7.79 2.88
N GLU A 6 4.32 -8.99 2.61
CA GLU A 6 4.89 -9.34 1.31
C GLU A 6 3.93 -10.25 0.56
N PHE A 7 3.77 -10.00 -0.72
CA PHE A 7 2.95 -10.81 -1.61
C PHE A 7 3.84 -11.41 -2.69
N VAL A 8 3.78 -12.72 -2.86
CA VAL A 8 4.53 -13.40 -3.91
C VAL A 8 3.59 -13.57 -5.10
N LEU A 9 4.00 -13.10 -6.25
CA LEU A 9 3.17 -13.05 -7.44
C LEU A 9 3.82 -13.78 -8.59
N THR A 10 3.00 -14.43 -9.40
CA THR A 10 3.47 -15.22 -10.54
C THR A 10 3.15 -14.49 -11.84
N GLY A 11 3.62 -15.04 -12.96
CA GLY A 11 3.34 -14.49 -14.27
C GLY A 11 4.25 -13.34 -14.64
N ASP A 12 3.80 -12.53 -15.59
CA ASP A 12 4.59 -11.42 -16.08
C ASP A 12 4.79 -10.38 -14.98
N GLN A 13 6.04 -9.98 -14.73
CA GLN A 13 6.36 -9.08 -13.64
C GLN A 13 5.75 -7.70 -13.82
N GLU A 14 5.77 -7.16 -15.04
CA GLU A 14 5.17 -5.85 -15.29
C GLU A 14 3.65 -5.89 -15.10
N ALA A 15 3.00 -6.92 -15.60
CA ALA A 15 1.56 -7.05 -15.43
C ALA A 15 1.21 -7.20 -13.95
N ALA A 16 1.97 -7.98 -13.20
CA ALA A 16 1.74 -8.18 -11.78
C ALA A 16 1.91 -6.87 -11.01
N LYS A 17 2.95 -6.11 -11.35
CA LYS A 17 3.19 -4.81 -10.73
C LYS A 17 2.02 -3.87 -10.97
N ASN A 18 1.50 -3.85 -12.19
CA ASN A 18 0.36 -3.00 -12.53
C ASN A 18 -0.90 -3.39 -11.76
N VAL A 19 -1.13 -4.67 -11.55
CA VAL A 19 -2.27 -5.13 -10.77
C VAL A 19 -2.18 -4.60 -9.33
N VAL A 20 -1.00 -4.65 -8.73
CA VAL A 20 -0.80 -4.15 -7.37
C VAL A 20 -0.99 -2.65 -7.31
N LEU A 21 -0.40 -1.91 -8.23
CA LEU A 21 -0.52 -0.46 -8.26
C LEU A 21 -1.98 -0.03 -8.47
N ASP A 22 -2.70 -0.72 -9.34
CA ASP A 22 -4.11 -0.43 -9.57
C ASP A 22 -4.93 -0.67 -8.30
N ALA A 23 -4.64 -1.73 -7.58
CA ALA A 23 -5.35 -2.02 -6.34
C ALA A 23 -5.16 -0.91 -5.31
N THR A 24 -3.94 -0.37 -5.20
CA THR A 24 -3.68 0.74 -4.27
C THR A 24 -4.38 2.01 -4.73
N ALA A 25 -4.42 2.25 -6.03
CA ALA A 25 -5.11 3.42 -6.57
C ALA A 25 -6.61 3.36 -6.27
N ARG A 26 -7.20 2.20 -6.35
CA ARG A 26 -8.62 2.02 -6.04
C ARG A 26 -8.93 2.28 -4.56
N GLN A 27 -7.94 2.16 -3.70
CA GLN A 27 -8.08 2.49 -2.29
C GLN A 27 -7.82 3.97 -2.02
N GLY A 28 -7.65 4.78 -3.05
CA GLY A 28 -7.50 6.21 -2.92
C GLY A 28 -6.06 6.69 -2.77
N PHE A 29 -5.09 5.83 -3.00
CA PHE A 29 -3.69 6.20 -2.84
C PHE A 29 -3.09 6.63 -4.16
N ALA A 30 -2.32 7.71 -4.12
CA ALA A 30 -1.52 8.15 -5.25
C ALA A 30 -0.14 7.53 -5.09
N ALA A 31 0.35 6.90 -6.14
CA ALA A 31 1.67 6.27 -6.12
C ALA A 31 2.67 7.19 -6.80
N THR A 32 3.75 7.49 -6.10
CA THR A 32 4.85 8.28 -6.64
C THR A 32 6.08 7.41 -6.70
N ALA A 33 6.63 7.25 -7.89
CA ALA A 33 7.79 6.39 -8.08
C ALA A 33 9.04 7.07 -7.53
N ARG A 34 9.77 6.36 -6.68
CA ARG A 34 11.12 6.77 -6.30
C ARG A 34 12.11 6.25 -7.32
N ASP A 35 11.84 5.04 -7.80
CA ASP A 35 12.57 4.43 -8.90
C ASP A 35 11.65 3.37 -9.51
N ALA A 36 12.16 2.52 -10.38
CA ALA A 36 11.33 1.53 -11.08
C ALA A 36 10.75 0.48 -10.14
N TRP A 37 11.30 0.33 -8.94
CA TRP A 37 10.94 -0.75 -8.03
C TRP A 37 10.33 -0.26 -6.71
N ASN A 38 10.41 1.03 -6.41
CA ASN A 38 9.94 1.57 -5.14
C ASN A 38 9.01 2.75 -5.33
N PHE A 39 7.91 2.74 -4.59
CA PHE A 39 6.86 3.74 -4.71
C PHE A 39 6.43 4.22 -3.33
N ASP A 40 6.11 5.50 -3.23
CA ASP A 40 5.45 6.05 -2.06
C ASP A 40 3.96 6.11 -2.36
N LEU A 41 3.15 5.63 -1.43
CA LEU A 41 1.69 5.66 -1.54
C LEU A 41 1.17 6.68 -0.54
N GLU A 42 0.42 7.66 -1.02
CA GLU A 42 -0.09 8.72 -0.17
C GLU A 42 -1.58 8.95 -0.41
N ARG A 43 -2.29 9.19 0.67
CA ARG A 43 -3.72 9.51 0.61
C ARG A 43 -4.00 10.61 1.61
N GLY A 44 -4.91 11.53 1.26
CA GLY A 44 -5.27 12.61 2.16
C GLY A 44 -4.29 13.75 2.15
N SER A 45 -3.69 14.01 1.00
CA SER A 45 -2.73 15.08 0.90
C SER A 45 -3.39 16.43 1.10
N ASN A 46 -2.57 17.42 1.45
CA ASN A 46 -3.07 18.77 1.70
C ASN A 46 -3.77 19.38 0.50
N GLY A 47 -3.25 19.15 -0.68
CA GLY A 47 -3.85 19.73 -1.87
C GLY A 47 -5.27 19.26 -2.11
N LEU A 48 -5.48 17.96 -1.99
CA LEU A 48 -6.81 17.40 -2.19
C LEU A 48 -7.75 17.81 -1.07
N SER A 49 -7.25 17.89 0.15
CA SER A 49 -8.06 18.27 1.29
C SER A 49 -8.62 19.66 1.13
N ILE A 50 -7.83 20.56 0.60
CA ILE A 50 -8.28 21.93 0.38
C ILE A 50 -9.39 21.94 -0.67
N ALA A 51 -9.24 21.18 -1.73
CA ALA A 51 -10.21 21.17 -2.81
C ALA A 51 -11.57 20.68 -2.36
N PHE A 52 -11.60 19.76 -1.42
CA PHE A 52 -12.84 19.16 -0.98
C PHE A 52 -13.33 19.68 0.36
N GLY A 53 -12.67 20.61 0.95
CA GLY A 53 -13.14 21.33 2.12
C GLY A 53 -13.86 20.51 3.17
N ALA A 54 -15.17 20.41 3.02
CA ALA A 54 -15.99 19.75 4.01
C ALA A 54 -15.68 18.28 4.20
N LEU A 55 -15.02 17.68 3.24
CA LEU A 55 -14.61 16.30 3.36
C LEU A 55 -13.34 16.18 4.14
N ALA A 56 -12.89 17.28 4.60
CA ALA A 56 -11.64 17.35 5.24
C ALA A 56 -11.52 16.51 6.49
N GLY A 57 -12.60 16.12 7.09
CA GLY A 57 -12.53 15.19 8.20
C GLY A 57 -11.89 13.86 7.85
N LYS A 58 -11.77 13.60 6.56
CA LYS A 58 -11.18 12.39 6.10
C LYS A 58 -9.77 12.54 5.75
N LYS A 59 -9.22 13.70 5.87
CA LYS A 59 -7.94 13.97 5.39
C LYS A 59 -6.86 13.52 6.26
N PHE A 60 -7.08 12.52 7.02
CA PHE A 60 -5.98 11.86 7.63
C PHE A 60 -4.96 11.56 6.57
N TYR A 61 -3.82 12.21 6.63
CA TYR A 61 -2.73 11.92 5.72
C TYR A 61 -2.14 10.58 6.08
N LEU A 62 -2.11 9.69 5.13
CA LEU A 62 -1.53 8.36 5.32
C LEU A 62 -0.47 8.14 4.26
N LYS A 63 0.65 7.60 4.68
CA LYS A 63 1.73 7.27 3.76
C LYS A 63 2.19 5.85 4.00
N PHE A 64 2.19 5.06 2.94
CA PHE A 64 2.75 3.72 2.97
C PHE A 64 3.83 3.63 1.92
N GLN A 65 4.57 2.56 1.92
CA GLN A 65 5.61 2.33 0.93
C GLN A 65 5.35 1.00 0.27
N LEU A 66 5.55 0.95 -1.03
CA LEU A 66 5.37 -0.25 -1.81
C LEU A 66 6.66 -0.52 -2.57
N GLY A 67 7.31 -1.62 -2.26
CA GLY A 67 8.55 -2.00 -2.94
C GLY A 67 8.35 -3.30 -3.68
N PHE A 68 9.03 -3.43 -4.81
CA PHE A 68 9.01 -4.66 -5.58
C PHE A 68 10.40 -5.25 -5.65
N SER A 69 10.47 -6.56 -5.65
CA SER A 69 11.73 -7.26 -5.85
C SER A 69 11.42 -8.58 -6.54
N VAL A 70 12.45 -9.33 -6.91
CA VAL A 70 12.29 -10.62 -7.57
C VAL A 70 12.96 -11.65 -6.69
N ASP A 71 12.26 -12.75 -6.40
CA ASP A 71 12.83 -13.78 -5.54
C ASP A 71 13.76 -14.71 -6.34
N GLY A 72 14.31 -15.71 -5.67
CA GLY A 72 15.23 -16.65 -6.29
C GLY A 72 14.62 -17.51 -7.39
N GLU A 73 13.30 -17.55 -7.48
CA GLU A 73 12.58 -18.31 -8.49
C GLU A 73 12.04 -17.44 -9.61
N GLY A 74 12.42 -16.16 -9.62
CA GLY A 74 11.97 -15.25 -10.66
C GLY A 74 10.58 -14.67 -10.46
N ARG A 75 9.99 -14.88 -9.30
CA ARG A 75 8.64 -14.33 -9.02
C ARG A 75 8.74 -12.94 -8.45
N LEU A 76 7.77 -12.10 -8.80
CA LEU A 76 7.71 -10.76 -8.27
C LEU A 76 7.24 -10.80 -6.82
N VAL A 77 7.92 -10.06 -5.96
CA VAL A 77 7.50 -9.90 -4.57
C VAL A 77 7.12 -8.45 -4.36
N ALA A 78 5.89 -8.20 -3.97
CA ALA A 78 5.40 -6.86 -3.64
C ALA A 78 5.40 -6.74 -2.13
N ARG A 79 6.07 -5.72 -1.62
CA ARG A 79 6.18 -5.49 -0.19
C ARG A 79 5.48 -4.19 0.17
N LEU A 80 4.40 -4.29 0.93
CA LEU A 80 3.68 -3.13 1.44
C LEU A 80 4.12 -2.90 2.88
N SER A 81 4.60 -1.69 3.17
CA SER A 81 5.04 -1.36 4.51
C SER A 81 4.49 -0.01 4.92
N ARG A 82 4.45 0.23 6.23
CA ARG A 82 3.97 1.51 6.76
C ARG A 82 5.01 2.10 7.69
N ASP A 83 5.01 3.43 7.72
CA ASP A 83 5.87 4.18 8.62
C ASP A 83 5.12 4.38 9.93
N THR A 84 5.30 3.45 10.86
CA THR A 84 4.58 3.50 12.11
C THR A 84 4.99 4.68 12.97
N ALA A 85 6.25 5.07 12.88
CA ALA A 85 6.75 6.19 13.67
C ALA A 85 6.11 7.50 13.23
N GLY A 86 6.05 7.73 11.93
CA GLY A 86 5.43 8.93 11.40
C GLY A 86 3.95 9.01 11.74
N SER A 87 3.25 7.90 11.63
CA SER A 87 1.83 7.85 11.95
C SER A 87 1.58 8.17 13.42
N ALA A 88 2.38 7.61 14.30
CA ALA A 88 2.22 7.84 15.72
C ALA A 88 2.43 9.31 16.09
N LEU A 89 3.41 9.94 15.46
CA LEU A 89 3.69 11.34 15.75
C LEU A 89 2.58 12.26 15.27
N ARG A 90 1.91 11.92 14.19
CA ARG A 90 0.92 12.80 13.59
C ARG A 90 -0.46 12.68 14.16
N GLY A 91 -0.83 11.52 14.64
CA GLY A 91 -2.20 11.31 15.07
C GLY A 91 -2.34 10.67 16.43
N GLY A 92 -1.25 10.46 17.13
CA GLY A 92 -1.28 9.77 18.39
C GLY A 92 -1.92 8.39 18.25
N ALA A 93 -2.64 7.96 19.27
CA ALA A 93 -3.25 6.64 19.28
C ALA A 93 -4.31 6.50 18.19
N ILE A 94 -5.07 7.56 17.94
CA ILE A 94 -6.12 7.53 16.93
C ILE A 94 -5.50 7.40 15.54
N GLY A 95 -4.46 8.18 15.27
CA GLY A 95 -3.78 8.11 13.99
C GLY A 95 -3.15 6.75 13.73
N ALA A 96 -2.53 6.19 14.75
CA ALA A 96 -1.92 4.86 14.61
C ALA A 96 -2.99 3.79 14.35
N SER A 97 -4.13 3.89 15.01
CA SER A 97 -5.21 2.94 14.81
C SER A 97 -5.78 3.02 13.40
N ARG A 98 -6.00 4.23 12.91
CA ARG A 98 -6.50 4.39 11.54
C ARG A 98 -5.50 3.91 10.51
N ALA A 99 -4.22 4.19 10.74
CA ALA A 99 -3.18 3.73 9.83
C ALA A 99 -3.16 2.20 9.79
N ALA A 100 -3.29 1.54 10.93
CA ALA A 100 -3.29 0.10 10.98
C ALA A 100 -4.49 -0.49 10.25
N THR A 101 -5.66 0.08 10.46
CA THR A 101 -6.87 -0.39 9.79
C THR A 101 -6.78 -0.21 8.29
N THR A 102 -6.34 0.98 7.85
CA THR A 102 -6.22 1.26 6.44
C THR A 102 -5.14 0.40 5.79
N PHE A 103 -4.03 0.19 6.49
CA PHE A 103 -2.98 -0.68 5.99
C PHE A 103 -3.52 -2.08 5.71
N GLN A 104 -4.32 -2.62 6.62
CA GLN A 104 -4.91 -3.94 6.42
C GLN A 104 -5.89 -3.93 5.25
N GLN A 105 -6.67 -2.87 5.10
CA GLN A 105 -7.60 -2.74 3.98
C GLN A 105 -6.87 -2.72 2.64
N VAL A 106 -5.76 -2.01 2.56
CA VAL A 106 -4.95 -1.98 1.34
C VAL A 106 -4.35 -3.35 1.06
N ALA A 107 -3.84 -4.01 2.09
CA ALA A 107 -3.28 -5.34 1.94
C ALA A 107 -4.34 -6.32 1.44
N ASP A 108 -5.55 -6.25 1.99
CA ASP A 108 -6.64 -7.12 1.56
C ASP A 108 -7.02 -6.83 0.11
N ALA A 109 -7.01 -5.56 -0.30
CA ALA A 109 -7.32 -5.18 -1.67
C ALA A 109 -6.28 -5.73 -2.65
N ILE A 110 -5.01 -5.68 -2.28
CA ILE A 110 -3.94 -6.25 -3.10
C ILE A 110 -4.12 -7.76 -3.22
N GLY A 111 -4.39 -8.43 -2.10
CA GLY A 111 -4.62 -9.86 -2.10
C GLY A 111 -5.79 -10.25 -2.99
N ALA A 112 -6.90 -9.52 -2.89
CA ALA A 112 -8.07 -9.79 -3.70
C ALA A 112 -7.82 -9.56 -5.18
N ALA A 113 -7.16 -8.46 -5.53
CA ALA A 113 -6.88 -8.13 -6.92
C ALA A 113 -5.96 -9.16 -7.57
N THR A 114 -4.91 -9.57 -6.87
CA THR A 114 -3.97 -10.54 -7.40
C THR A 114 -4.58 -11.93 -7.48
N THR A 115 -5.49 -12.26 -6.57
CA THR A 115 -6.21 -13.53 -6.63
C THR A 115 -7.14 -13.55 -7.84
N ARG A 116 -7.85 -12.44 -8.09
CA ARG A 116 -8.72 -12.36 -9.28
C ARG A 116 -7.93 -12.44 -10.57
N ALA A 117 -6.72 -11.91 -10.58
CA ALA A 117 -5.86 -11.97 -11.75
C ALA A 117 -5.12 -13.32 -11.86
N GLU A 118 -5.32 -14.20 -10.89
CA GLU A 118 -4.71 -15.53 -10.86
C GLU A 118 -3.18 -15.49 -10.83
N ILE A 119 -2.65 -14.49 -10.15
CA ILE A 119 -1.20 -14.35 -10.01
C ILE A 119 -0.74 -14.44 -8.55
N PHE A 120 -1.67 -14.59 -7.62
CA PHE A 120 -1.33 -14.65 -6.20
C PHE A 120 -0.74 -16.01 -5.85
N ALA A 121 0.49 -16.04 -5.35
CA ALA A 121 1.17 -17.26 -4.94
C ALA A 121 1.26 -17.42 -3.42
N GLY A 122 1.09 -16.33 -2.68
CA GLY A 122 1.14 -16.39 -1.22
C GLY A 122 1.51 -15.06 -0.63
N ASN A 123 1.34 -14.93 0.67
CA ASN A 123 1.76 -13.72 1.36
C ASN A 123 2.42 -14.06 2.68
N ARG A 124 3.11 -13.06 3.24
CA ARG A 124 3.75 -13.20 4.52
C ARG A 124 3.67 -11.87 5.25
N THR A 125 3.24 -11.92 6.51
CA THR A 125 3.14 -10.74 7.34
C THR A 125 4.37 -10.65 8.24
N ILE A 126 4.96 -9.47 8.34
CA ILE A 126 6.17 -9.22 9.11
C ILE A 126 5.91 -8.09 10.09
N GLY A 127 6.39 -8.26 11.27
CA GLY A 127 6.26 -7.25 12.32
C GLY A 127 5.10 -7.46 13.19
#